data_9f2a615f98a65eab964cc6132408935c
#
_entry.id   9f2a615f98a65eab964cc6132408935c
#
_cell.length_a   1.000
_cell.length_b   1.000
_cell.length_c   1.000
_cell.angle_alpha   90.00
_cell.angle_beta   90.00
_cell.angle_gamma   90.00
#
_symmetry.space_group_name_H-M   'P 1'
#
loop_
_entity.id
_entity.type
_entity.pdbx_description
1 polymer ?
#
loop_
_entity_poly.entity_id
_entity_poly.type
_entity_poly.pdbx_seq_one_letter_code
_entity_poly.pdbx_strand_id
1 'polypeptide(L)'
;RNFTFKKGLVGNGLFAQSSFKSFVMLVVMLIMTASSAMAQDVKFEVIDGLRYLLETGTKTASVMANNGKYSGDIVVPEKVKSSDGVEYSITSLGASCFKDCVGLTSLTIPSSVTSLGVSCFEDCIGLTSLTIPSSVTSLDDWCFSGCIGLTSLTIPSSVTLWVVTASKIAMV
;
A
#
# COMPACT_ATOMS: atom_id res chain seq x y z
N ARG A 1 -55.57 1.67 16.60
CA ARG A 1 -55.95 2.89 15.86
C ARG A 1 -55.73 2.61 14.39
N ASN A 2 -56.83 2.46 13.64
CA ASN A 2 -56.87 2.22 12.20
C ASN A 2 -56.54 3.53 11.47
N PHE A 3 -55.52 3.50 10.60
CA PHE A 3 -55.31 4.57 9.62
C PHE A 3 -55.91 4.14 8.28
N THR A 4 -56.96 4.86 7.90
CA THR A 4 -57.67 4.69 6.62
C THR A 4 -56.98 5.55 5.57
N PHE A 5 -56.41 4.96 4.52
CA PHE A 5 -55.91 5.71 3.37
C PHE A 5 -57.07 6.14 2.48
N LYS A 6 -57.33 7.42 2.38
CA LYS A 6 -58.24 8.03 1.41
C LYS A 6 -57.60 8.01 0.03
N LYS A 7 -58.24 7.28 -0.89
CA LYS A 7 -57.95 7.26 -2.32
C LYS A 7 -58.43 8.61 -2.93
N GLY A 8 -57.48 9.46 -3.33
CA GLY A 8 -57.80 10.76 -3.91
C GLY A 8 -56.97 11.04 -5.15
N LEU A 9 -57.67 11.12 -6.25
CA LEU A 9 -57.43 11.77 -7.54
C LEU A 9 -56.17 11.35 -8.33
N VAL A 10 -56.47 10.59 -9.37
CA VAL A 10 -55.63 10.42 -10.57
C VAL A 10 -55.61 11.76 -11.34
N GLY A 11 -54.52 12.49 -11.22
CA GLY A 11 -54.19 13.59 -12.09
C GLY A 11 -53.22 13.11 -13.17
N ASN A 12 -53.71 13.02 -14.41
CA ASN A 12 -52.87 12.78 -15.59
C ASN A 12 -51.90 13.90 -15.77
N GLY A 13 -50.63 13.69 -15.35
CA GLY A 13 -49.53 14.61 -15.57
C GLY A 13 -48.45 13.95 -16.40
N LEU A 14 -48.53 14.03 -17.70
CA LEU A 14 -47.54 13.54 -18.69
C LEU A 14 -46.13 14.20 -18.53
N PHE A 15 -45.95 15.09 -17.56
CA PHE A 15 -44.72 15.86 -17.37
C PHE A 15 -43.80 15.36 -16.28
N ALA A 16 -44.20 14.35 -15.49
CA ALA A 16 -43.37 13.90 -14.34
C ALA A 16 -42.37 12.77 -14.67
N GLN A 17 -42.56 12.07 -15.79
CA GLN A 17 -41.69 10.91 -16.10
C GLN A 17 -40.39 11.28 -16.82
N SER A 18 -40.35 12.39 -17.55
CA SER A 18 -39.13 12.81 -18.24
C SER A 18 -38.10 13.43 -17.27
N SER A 19 -38.58 14.20 -16.29
CA SER A 19 -37.71 14.81 -15.26
C SER A 19 -37.09 13.75 -14.31
N PHE A 20 -37.87 12.73 -13.92
CA PHE A 20 -37.37 11.69 -13.03
C PHE A 20 -36.32 10.80 -13.72
N LYS A 21 -36.56 10.42 -14.99
CA LYS A 21 -35.56 9.67 -15.78
C LYS A 21 -34.30 10.50 -16.01
N SER A 22 -34.42 11.80 -16.26
CA SER A 22 -33.31 12.71 -16.45
C SER A 22 -32.52 12.91 -15.14
N PHE A 23 -33.22 13.01 -14.00
CA PHE A 23 -32.60 13.13 -12.69
C PHE A 23 -31.86 11.84 -12.28
N VAL A 24 -32.48 10.66 -12.48
CA VAL A 24 -31.85 9.38 -12.22
C VAL A 24 -30.63 9.17 -13.12
N MET A 25 -30.71 9.57 -14.39
CA MET A 25 -29.59 9.47 -15.32
C MET A 25 -28.45 10.42 -14.94
N LEU A 26 -28.78 11.63 -14.46
CA LEU A 26 -27.78 12.58 -13.95
C LEU A 26 -27.10 12.07 -12.68
N VAL A 27 -27.85 11.47 -11.75
CA VAL A 27 -27.31 10.88 -10.51
C VAL A 27 -26.45 9.66 -10.83
N VAL A 28 -26.89 8.80 -11.77
CA VAL A 28 -26.08 7.66 -12.23
C VAL A 28 -24.82 8.11 -12.95
N MET A 29 -24.88 9.16 -13.77
CA MET A 29 -23.70 9.78 -14.38
C MET A 29 -22.76 10.39 -13.33
N LEU A 30 -23.31 11.05 -12.31
CA LEU A 30 -22.53 11.64 -11.22
C LEU A 30 -21.84 10.54 -10.36
N ILE A 31 -22.53 9.42 -10.13
CA ILE A 31 -21.95 8.27 -9.41
C ILE A 31 -20.88 7.57 -10.28
N MET A 32 -21.08 7.47 -11.59
CA MET A 32 -20.08 6.91 -12.50
C MET A 32 -18.85 7.81 -12.65
N THR A 33 -19.00 9.14 -12.62
CA THR A 33 -17.86 10.07 -12.66
C THR A 33 -17.11 10.10 -11.33
N ALA A 34 -17.80 9.97 -10.19
CA ALA A 34 -17.17 9.83 -8.87
C ALA A 34 -16.44 8.48 -8.73
N SER A 35 -16.96 7.41 -9.35
CA SER A 35 -16.29 6.10 -9.38
C SER A 35 -15.04 6.07 -10.27
N SER A 36 -15.00 6.90 -11.33
CA SER A 36 -13.80 7.05 -12.16
C SER A 36 -12.68 7.85 -11.47
N ALA A 37 -13.02 8.73 -10.53
CA ALA A 37 -12.03 9.48 -9.75
C ALA A 37 -11.34 8.66 -8.66
N MET A 38 -11.84 7.44 -8.37
CA MET A 38 -11.27 6.49 -7.39
C MET A 38 -10.55 5.31 -8.04
N ALA A 39 -10.47 5.23 -9.36
CA ALA A 39 -9.51 4.34 -10.01
C ALA A 39 -8.12 4.95 -9.79
N GLN A 40 -7.48 4.58 -8.67
CA GLN A 40 -6.05 4.82 -8.53
C GLN A 40 -5.38 4.06 -9.67
N ASP A 41 -4.91 4.82 -10.65
CA ASP A 41 -4.15 4.27 -11.76
C ASP A 41 -2.81 3.80 -11.18
N VAL A 42 -2.71 2.51 -10.90
CA VAL A 42 -1.51 1.87 -10.40
C VAL A 42 -0.89 1.06 -11.52
N LYS A 43 0.42 1.08 -11.61
CA LYS A 43 1.17 0.24 -12.53
C LYS A 43 2.30 -0.47 -11.80
N PHE A 44 2.69 -1.64 -12.31
CA PHE A 44 3.82 -2.38 -11.80
C PHE A 44 4.97 -2.27 -12.79
N GLU A 45 6.15 -1.93 -12.28
CA GLU A 45 7.38 -1.94 -13.08
C GLU A 45 8.52 -2.59 -12.29
N VAL A 46 9.47 -3.17 -13.04
CA VAL A 46 10.76 -3.59 -12.49
C VAL A 46 11.80 -2.57 -12.96
N ILE A 47 12.44 -1.89 -12.01
CA ILE A 47 13.43 -0.87 -12.26
C ILE A 47 14.66 -1.23 -11.44
N ASP A 48 15.81 -1.34 -12.07
CA ASP A 48 17.10 -1.68 -11.42
C ASP A 48 17.03 -2.95 -10.54
N GLY A 49 16.24 -3.95 -10.98
CA GLY A 49 16.09 -5.23 -10.29
C GLY A 49 15.06 -5.23 -9.15
N LEU A 50 14.51 -4.09 -8.76
CA LEU A 50 13.43 -3.98 -7.78
C LEU A 50 12.07 -3.85 -8.47
N ARG A 51 11.07 -4.53 -7.93
CA ARG A 51 9.68 -4.43 -8.41
C ARG A 51 8.94 -3.38 -7.63
N TYR A 52 8.27 -2.49 -8.32
CA TYR A 52 7.51 -1.38 -7.74
C TYR A 52 6.04 -1.44 -8.12
N LEU A 53 5.20 -1.04 -7.18
CA LEU A 53 3.86 -0.55 -7.42
C LEU A 53 3.96 0.98 -7.51
N LEU A 54 3.62 1.55 -8.65
CA LEU A 54 3.67 2.98 -8.92
C LEU A 54 2.26 3.56 -8.89
N GLU A 55 2.00 4.50 -8.02
CA GLU A 55 0.72 5.21 -7.91
C GLU A 55 0.78 6.50 -8.72
N THR A 56 0.13 6.52 -9.88
CA THR A 56 0.25 7.64 -10.83
C THR A 56 -0.37 8.93 -10.31
N GLY A 57 -1.41 8.84 -9.48
CA GLY A 57 -2.11 10.00 -8.91
C GLY A 57 -1.28 10.76 -7.88
N THR A 58 -0.60 10.04 -6.99
CA THR A 58 0.20 10.60 -5.89
C THR A 58 1.67 10.79 -6.23
N LYS A 59 2.14 10.16 -7.32
CA LYS A 59 3.56 10.06 -7.67
C LYS A 59 4.40 9.39 -6.58
N THR A 60 3.80 8.40 -5.91
CA THR A 60 4.46 7.57 -4.90
C THR A 60 4.66 6.14 -5.40
N ALA A 61 5.61 5.45 -4.79
CA ALA A 61 5.92 4.07 -5.13
C ALA A 61 6.13 3.23 -3.86
N SER A 62 5.75 1.96 -3.97
CA SER A 62 6.03 0.93 -2.97
C SER A 62 6.91 -0.15 -3.57
N VAL A 63 7.94 -0.58 -2.84
CA VAL A 63 8.71 -1.77 -3.24
C VAL A 63 7.87 -3.00 -2.96
N MET A 64 7.78 -3.91 -3.92
CA MET A 64 6.92 -5.09 -3.88
C MET A 64 7.74 -6.38 -3.93
N ALA A 65 7.14 -7.46 -3.44
CA ALA A 65 7.74 -8.78 -3.55
C ALA A 65 8.03 -9.15 -5.02
N ASN A 66 9.18 -9.80 -5.23
CA ASN A 66 9.59 -10.33 -6.52
C ASN A 66 9.57 -11.86 -6.50
N ASN A 67 9.09 -12.48 -7.56
CA ASN A 67 9.03 -13.95 -7.67
C ASN A 67 10.42 -14.62 -7.60
N GLY A 68 11.48 -13.90 -8.03
CA GLY A 68 12.86 -14.37 -8.01
C GLY A 68 13.58 -14.25 -6.67
N LYS A 69 12.90 -13.72 -5.63
CA LYS A 69 13.49 -13.34 -4.35
C LYS A 69 14.69 -12.39 -4.50
N TYR A 70 14.79 -11.48 -3.58
CA TYR A 70 15.90 -10.52 -3.53
C TYR A 70 17.09 -11.15 -2.82
N SER A 71 18.30 -10.84 -3.26
CA SER A 71 19.54 -11.36 -2.67
C SER A 71 20.69 -10.36 -2.77
N GLY A 72 21.72 -10.56 -1.93
CA GLY A 72 22.88 -9.68 -1.87
C GLY A 72 22.60 -8.38 -1.14
N ASP A 73 23.35 -7.35 -1.49
CA ASP A 73 23.25 -6.02 -0.91
C ASP A 73 22.29 -5.17 -1.74
N ILE A 74 21.22 -4.68 -1.13
CA ILE A 74 20.20 -3.88 -1.80
C ILE A 74 20.18 -2.47 -1.24
N VAL A 75 20.16 -1.50 -2.13
CA VAL A 75 19.91 -0.09 -1.81
C VAL A 75 18.60 0.31 -2.45
N VAL A 76 17.58 0.59 -1.61
CA VAL A 76 16.32 1.16 -2.08
C VAL A 76 16.56 2.66 -2.29
N PRO A 77 16.35 3.20 -3.51
CA PRO A 77 16.54 4.63 -3.76
C PRO A 77 15.39 5.46 -3.14
N GLU A 78 15.60 6.77 -2.94
CA GLU A 78 14.51 7.66 -2.52
C GLU A 78 13.43 7.85 -3.61
N LYS A 79 13.87 7.78 -4.87
CA LYS A 79 13.03 8.00 -6.05
C LYS A 79 13.40 7.04 -7.17
N VAL A 80 12.40 6.71 -7.98
CA VAL A 80 12.58 5.93 -9.22
C VAL A 80 11.94 6.66 -10.39
N LYS A 81 12.52 6.47 -11.56
CA LYS A 81 11.98 6.98 -12.82
C LYS A 81 11.42 5.82 -13.62
N SER A 82 10.12 5.87 -13.88
CA SER A 82 9.43 4.84 -14.68
C SER A 82 9.80 4.92 -16.17
N SER A 83 9.42 3.88 -16.91
CA SER A 83 9.69 3.76 -18.34
C SER A 83 9.12 4.91 -19.18
N ASP A 84 8.04 5.55 -18.73
CA ASP A 84 7.44 6.72 -19.35
C ASP A 84 8.10 8.06 -18.93
N GLY A 85 9.16 7.98 -18.13
CA GLY A 85 9.95 9.14 -17.70
C GLY A 85 9.43 9.88 -16.49
N VAL A 86 8.34 9.39 -15.86
CA VAL A 86 7.76 9.98 -14.65
C VAL A 86 8.55 9.56 -13.41
N GLU A 87 8.83 10.51 -12.52
CA GLU A 87 9.52 10.27 -11.25
C GLU A 87 8.50 9.97 -10.14
N TYR A 88 8.81 8.95 -9.31
CA TYR A 88 8.02 8.52 -8.16
C TYR A 88 8.88 8.50 -6.91
N SER A 89 8.37 9.01 -5.80
CA SER A 89 9.01 8.93 -4.49
C SER A 89 8.67 7.60 -3.83
N ILE A 90 9.67 6.89 -3.30
CA ILE A 90 9.43 5.62 -2.62
C ILE A 90 9.05 5.91 -1.18
N THR A 91 7.81 5.54 -0.80
CA THR A 91 7.23 5.87 0.50
C THR A 91 6.97 4.66 1.38
N SER A 92 7.00 3.45 0.83
CA SER A 92 6.77 2.23 1.59
C SER A 92 7.51 1.01 1.03
N LEU A 93 7.77 0.06 1.92
CA LEU A 93 8.06 -1.32 1.57
C LEU A 93 6.77 -2.11 1.76
N GLY A 94 6.27 -2.72 0.69
CA GLY A 94 4.98 -3.40 0.67
C GLY A 94 4.95 -4.69 1.49
N ALA A 95 3.76 -5.25 1.65
CA ALA A 95 3.59 -6.52 2.36
C ALA A 95 4.42 -7.63 1.71
N SER A 96 5.09 -8.42 2.54
CA SER A 96 5.96 -9.56 2.14
C SER A 96 7.04 -9.18 1.13
N CYS A 97 7.44 -7.90 1.07
CA CYS A 97 8.35 -7.36 0.07
C CYS A 97 9.65 -8.16 -0.02
N PHE A 98 10.28 -8.46 1.11
CA PHE A 98 11.49 -9.25 1.23
C PHE A 98 11.27 -10.61 1.91
N LYS A 99 10.02 -11.05 2.07
CA LYS A 99 9.72 -12.35 2.69
C LYS A 99 10.47 -13.50 2.01
N ASP A 100 11.06 -14.40 2.83
CA ASP A 100 11.89 -15.53 2.38
C ASP A 100 13.10 -15.13 1.53
N CYS A 101 13.58 -13.89 1.63
CA CYS A 101 14.79 -13.47 0.95
C CYS A 101 16.03 -13.94 1.70
N VAL A 102 16.23 -15.26 1.71
CA VAL A 102 17.31 -15.94 2.47
C VAL A 102 18.71 -15.50 2.06
N GLY A 103 18.87 -15.01 0.84
CA GLY A 103 20.12 -14.50 0.30
C GLY A 103 20.33 -12.99 0.48
N LEU A 104 19.38 -12.27 1.10
CA LEU A 104 19.53 -10.84 1.36
C LEU A 104 20.53 -10.65 2.50
N THR A 105 21.65 -9.96 2.23
CA THR A 105 22.75 -9.77 3.19
C THR A 105 22.73 -8.39 3.84
N SER A 106 22.37 -7.38 3.09
CA SER A 106 22.16 -6.03 3.62
C SER A 106 21.05 -5.28 2.88
N LEU A 107 20.43 -4.33 3.56
CA LEU A 107 19.43 -3.44 2.98
C LEU A 107 19.59 -2.03 3.50
N THR A 108 19.64 -1.08 2.58
CA THR A 108 19.54 0.35 2.88
C THR A 108 18.14 0.83 2.57
N ILE A 109 17.45 1.37 3.60
CA ILE A 109 16.10 1.94 3.49
C ILE A 109 16.24 3.46 3.48
N PRO A 110 15.71 4.17 2.47
CA PRO A 110 15.83 5.61 2.38
C PRO A 110 14.91 6.34 3.36
N SER A 111 15.24 7.60 3.65
CA SER A 111 14.47 8.45 4.56
C SER A 111 13.07 8.84 4.03
N SER A 112 12.79 8.57 2.77
CA SER A 112 11.45 8.76 2.18
C SER A 112 10.45 7.69 2.59
N VAL A 113 10.90 6.53 3.08
CA VAL A 113 10.06 5.42 3.53
C VAL A 113 9.47 5.72 4.89
N THR A 114 8.14 5.63 5.01
CA THR A 114 7.38 5.91 6.23
C THR A 114 6.70 4.69 6.84
N SER A 115 6.56 3.59 6.07
CA SER A 115 5.91 2.37 6.52
C SER A 115 6.55 1.11 5.97
N LEU A 116 6.55 0.06 6.79
CA LEU A 116 6.95 -1.29 6.45
C LEU A 116 5.72 -2.20 6.59
N GLY A 117 5.37 -2.90 5.52
CA GLY A 117 4.17 -3.73 5.45
C GLY A 117 4.30 -5.05 6.21
N VAL A 118 3.16 -5.74 6.34
CA VAL A 118 3.06 -7.06 7.00
C VAL A 118 4.08 -8.03 6.43
N SER A 119 4.78 -8.77 7.31
CA SER A 119 5.77 -9.79 6.92
C SER A 119 6.88 -9.27 5.99
N CYS A 120 7.20 -7.99 6.04
CA CYS A 120 8.10 -7.35 5.08
C CYS A 120 9.46 -8.07 5.00
N PHE A 121 10.03 -8.49 6.12
CA PHE A 121 11.31 -9.21 6.22
C PHE A 121 11.18 -10.61 6.80
N GLU A 122 9.98 -11.18 6.83
CA GLU A 122 9.77 -12.53 7.38
C GLU A 122 10.73 -13.53 6.72
N ASP A 123 11.40 -14.33 7.56
CA ASP A 123 12.37 -15.37 7.16
C ASP A 123 13.57 -14.84 6.33
N CYS A 124 13.98 -13.59 6.52
CA CYS A 124 15.23 -13.06 5.97
C CYS A 124 16.43 -13.56 6.78
N ILE A 125 16.75 -14.84 6.67
CA ILE A 125 17.78 -15.49 7.52
C ILE A 125 19.21 -15.00 7.22
N GLY A 126 19.49 -14.48 6.04
CA GLY A 126 20.79 -13.93 5.63
C GLY A 126 21.05 -12.50 6.10
N LEU A 127 20.00 -11.78 6.52
CA LEU A 127 20.12 -10.39 6.95
C LEU A 127 20.71 -10.31 8.35
N THR A 128 21.91 -9.72 8.47
CA THR A 128 22.65 -9.68 9.75
C THR A 128 22.46 -8.39 10.53
N SER A 129 22.21 -7.29 9.85
CA SER A 129 21.94 -5.99 10.47
C SER A 129 20.97 -5.18 9.64
N LEU A 130 20.14 -4.37 10.32
CA LEU A 130 19.23 -3.45 9.65
C LEU A 130 19.04 -2.19 10.51
N THR A 131 19.10 -1.05 9.84
CA THR A 131 18.74 0.24 10.45
C THR A 131 17.45 0.74 9.83
N ILE A 132 16.44 0.92 10.68
CA ILE A 132 15.16 1.53 10.27
C ILE A 132 15.32 3.06 10.36
N PRO A 133 15.04 3.81 9.29
CA PRO A 133 15.15 5.26 9.31
C PRO A 133 14.08 5.89 10.22
N SER A 134 14.38 7.07 10.77
CA SER A 134 13.47 7.79 11.67
C SER A 134 12.19 8.31 11.00
N SER A 135 12.09 8.22 9.69
CA SER A 135 10.88 8.49 8.93
C SER A 135 9.81 7.41 9.09
N VAL A 136 10.20 6.19 9.48
CA VAL A 136 9.26 5.08 9.70
C VAL A 136 8.53 5.30 11.02
N THR A 137 7.20 5.31 10.94
CA THR A 137 6.31 5.53 12.09
C THR A 137 5.49 4.31 12.46
N SER A 138 5.39 3.32 11.56
CA SER A 138 4.65 2.08 11.77
C SER A 138 5.41 0.86 11.26
N LEU A 139 5.33 -0.21 12.04
CA LEU A 139 5.76 -1.54 11.68
C LEU A 139 4.54 -2.46 11.79
N ASP A 140 4.22 -3.13 10.69
CA ASP A 140 3.11 -4.06 10.64
C ASP A 140 3.49 -5.44 11.21
N ASP A 141 2.50 -6.33 11.33
CA ASP A 141 2.63 -7.66 11.90
C ASP A 141 3.71 -8.49 11.20
N TRP A 142 4.41 -9.30 11.99
CA TRP A 142 5.39 -10.31 11.52
C TRP A 142 6.56 -9.73 10.72
N CYS A 143 6.78 -8.41 10.77
CA CYS A 143 7.75 -7.71 9.91
C CYS A 143 9.15 -8.34 9.97
N PHE A 144 9.59 -8.82 11.15
CA PHE A 144 10.91 -9.44 11.36
C PHE A 144 10.82 -10.88 11.88
N SER A 145 9.68 -11.55 11.69
CA SER A 145 9.52 -12.94 12.12
C SER A 145 10.53 -13.83 11.39
N GLY A 146 11.17 -14.74 12.09
CA GLY A 146 12.12 -15.69 11.49
C GLY A 146 13.44 -15.09 10.99
N CYS A 147 13.75 -13.83 11.25
CA CYS A 147 15.04 -13.22 10.92
C CYS A 147 16.16 -13.70 11.86
N ILE A 148 16.44 -14.99 11.88
CA ILE A 148 17.38 -15.61 12.84
C ILE A 148 18.84 -15.18 12.65
N GLY A 149 19.20 -14.64 11.49
CA GLY A 149 20.53 -14.09 11.23
C GLY A 149 20.73 -12.67 11.76
N LEU A 150 19.64 -12.00 12.18
CA LEU A 150 19.69 -10.59 12.55
C LEU A 150 20.29 -10.40 13.95
N THR A 151 21.53 -9.95 14.01
CA THR A 151 22.27 -9.71 15.27
C THR A 151 22.20 -8.25 15.72
N SER A 152 21.83 -7.33 14.81
CA SER A 152 21.67 -5.91 15.11
C SER A 152 20.47 -5.33 14.38
N LEU A 153 19.52 -4.77 15.14
CA LEU A 153 18.35 -4.07 14.63
C LEU A 153 18.20 -2.74 15.37
N THR A 154 18.30 -1.65 14.64
CA THR A 154 18.02 -0.32 15.20
C THR A 154 16.62 0.11 14.82
N ILE A 155 15.74 0.24 15.82
CA ILE A 155 14.37 0.74 15.66
C ILE A 155 14.31 2.14 16.22
N PRO A 156 13.89 3.14 15.43
CA PRO A 156 13.83 4.53 15.88
C PRO A 156 12.65 4.76 16.83
N SER A 157 12.77 5.77 17.68
CA SER A 157 11.69 6.18 18.61
C SER A 157 10.44 6.76 17.92
N SER A 158 10.53 7.03 16.62
CA SER A 158 9.39 7.45 15.79
C SER A 158 8.37 6.35 15.56
N VAL A 159 8.75 5.07 15.74
CA VAL A 159 7.83 3.94 15.64
C VAL A 159 6.91 3.91 16.85
N THR A 160 5.68 4.38 16.66
CA THR A 160 4.66 4.47 17.73
C THR A 160 3.61 3.37 17.63
N LEU A 161 3.44 2.76 16.47
CA LEU A 161 2.54 1.64 16.22
C LEU A 161 3.34 0.33 16.13
N TRP A 162 3.28 -0.46 17.21
CA TRP A 162 3.71 -1.84 17.23
C TRP A 162 2.46 -2.70 17.27
N VAL A 163 2.19 -3.45 16.22
CA VAL A 163 1.19 -4.51 16.35
C VAL A 163 1.83 -5.68 17.09
N VAL A 164 1.18 -6.15 18.14
CA VAL A 164 1.70 -7.01 19.23
C VAL A 164 2.30 -8.35 18.76
N THR A 165 2.08 -8.75 17.52
CA THR A 165 2.62 -9.99 16.92
C THR A 165 3.99 -9.81 16.27
N ALA A 166 4.51 -8.59 16.15
CA ALA A 166 5.87 -8.33 15.67
C ALA A 166 6.97 -8.87 16.64
N SER A 167 6.61 -9.29 17.83
CA SER A 167 7.52 -9.56 18.95
C SER A 167 8.15 -10.96 19.00
N LYS A 168 8.06 -11.79 17.97
CA LYS A 168 8.98 -12.92 17.82
C LYS A 168 10.19 -12.51 16.98
N ILE A 169 10.83 -11.42 17.34
CA ILE A 169 12.23 -11.22 17.00
C ILE A 169 12.95 -12.30 17.84
N ALA A 170 13.42 -13.35 17.19
CA ALA A 170 14.33 -14.29 17.85
C ALA A 170 15.66 -13.56 18.07
N MET A 171 15.71 -12.66 19.07
CA MET A 171 16.98 -12.24 19.62
C MET A 171 17.48 -13.37 20.50
N VAL A 172 18.49 -14.08 20.03
CA VAL A 172 19.33 -14.96 20.83
C VAL A 172 20.35 -14.12 21.58
#